data_825d79404cd009bc4487775620771bc1
#
_entry.id   825d79404cd009bc4487775620771bc1
#
_cell.length_a   1.000
_cell.length_b   1.000
_cell.length_c   1.000
_cell.angle_alpha   90.00
_cell.angle_beta   90.00
_cell.angle_gamma   90.00
#
_symmetry.space_group_name_H-M   'P 1'
#
loop_
_entity.id
_entity.type
_entity.pdbx_description
1 polymer ?
#
loop_
_entity_poly.entity_id
_entity_poly.type
_entity_poly.pdbx_seq_one_letter_code
_entity_poly.pdbx_strand_id
1 'polypeptide(L)'
;LKSIARRAFGLDAERLVRRQAVAPLRSLLFLCVAVACVAVAAYGQFEAPPEATPVTDAVRFEVSESLFTAMALINAAGYDEDLTSPSNHPARNWVRQQIAAKNPPIVADLKQFYKDHRRDNWQQELSQYVSFGLVTDGPPEFNPLFVWNEMPPDTQELRGFEAYLRLFHAEAKIGELWRVVEPQFEPLLRTYQPQVADTILKANSYLRNPTSGTTRRTFQIVLDVLGAPNHVETRAYDNMAFVVVTPTPEFPIERVKLAYLHYLIDPVVYRYRESFETKRAVMDFALGAPMLSQGYKEDFALLVSACLVRAVAARMEPMPTAQRQARVQDALEEGFVLTPFFYEALVAFEKQPANLRYYFEEMIASLDVYKENARLKDVQFREARQGRLVRERKVVELSDAEKMLEEAEALLYEKKDYPGARQLYRQLSENAQNRSIQSRAYFGLGRLSVLDRQPDLAIEFFQRALEFNPDPATEAWSRIYLGRLADIQEQPEKAVQHFRAALKVPGLTRQAADAARQGLEQAQKRLQ
;
A
#
# COMPACT_ATOMS: atom_id res chain seq x y z
N LEU A 1 37.64 11.82 -5.85
CA LEU A 1 37.32 13.25 -6.07
C LEU A 1 38.15 13.89 -7.19
N LYS A 2 39.41 13.45 -7.43
CA LYS A 2 40.26 13.98 -8.54
C LYS A 2 39.84 13.52 -9.95
N SER A 3 39.09 12.43 -10.09
CA SER A 3 38.65 11.91 -11.41
C SER A 3 37.28 12.49 -11.88
N ILE A 4 36.51 13.09 -11.01
CA ILE A 4 35.18 13.65 -11.32
C ILE A 4 35.29 15.11 -11.78
N ALA A 5 36.32 15.85 -11.32
CA ALA A 5 36.53 17.24 -11.70
C ALA A 5 37.04 17.44 -13.14
N ARG A 6 37.66 16.42 -13.74
CA ARG A 6 38.17 16.49 -15.13
C ARG A 6 37.13 16.36 -16.23
N ARG A 7 35.93 15.93 -15.91
CA ARG A 7 34.84 15.75 -16.91
C ARG A 7 33.82 16.87 -17.00
N ALA A 8 33.80 17.78 -16.02
CA ALA A 8 32.78 18.81 -15.96
C ALA A 8 33.21 20.23 -16.38
N PHE A 9 34.51 20.56 -16.30
CA PHE A 9 34.92 21.94 -16.52
C PHE A 9 36.32 22.07 -17.14
N GLY A 10 36.62 21.54 -18.26
CA GLY A 10 37.77 21.73 -19.13
C GLY A 10 38.82 22.82 -18.80
N LEU A 11 39.27 22.95 -17.54
CA LEU A 11 40.24 23.94 -17.11
C LEU A 11 41.39 23.28 -16.34
N ASP A 12 42.57 23.41 -16.91
CA ASP A 12 43.85 22.96 -16.37
C ASP A 12 44.27 23.84 -15.16
N ALA A 13 44.28 23.23 -13.97
CA ALA A 13 44.50 23.92 -12.69
C ALA A 13 45.98 24.24 -12.36
N GLU A 14 46.93 24.09 -13.28
CA GLU A 14 48.37 24.26 -12.99
C GLU A 14 48.97 25.62 -13.39
N ARG A 15 48.20 26.57 -13.92
CA ARG A 15 48.79 27.86 -14.35
C ARG A 15 48.45 29.10 -13.51
N LEU A 16 47.82 28.94 -12.35
CA LEU A 16 47.38 30.11 -11.54
C LEU A 16 48.01 30.24 -10.15
N VAL A 17 49.13 29.59 -9.89
CA VAL A 17 49.89 29.79 -8.65
C VAL A 17 51.25 30.36 -8.97
N ARG A 18 51.29 31.59 -9.41
CA ARG A 18 52.44 32.52 -9.25
C ARG A 18 52.03 33.92 -9.70
N ARG A 19 51.63 34.77 -8.75
CA ARG A 19 52.08 36.16 -8.55
C ARG A 19 51.10 36.98 -7.71
N GLN A 20 51.66 37.51 -6.63
CA GLN A 20 51.33 38.75 -5.90
C GLN A 20 50.13 38.66 -4.94
N ALA A 21 50.39 38.64 -3.64
CA ALA A 21 50.82 39.67 -2.71
C ALA A 21 49.64 40.43 -2.08
N VAL A 22 49.34 40.05 -0.82
CA VAL A 22 49.08 40.89 0.37
C VAL A 22 47.79 41.71 0.48
N ALA A 23 46.94 41.26 1.42
CA ALA A 23 46.03 41.94 2.35
C ALA A 23 44.71 42.53 1.79
N PRO A 24 43.59 42.57 2.54
CA PRO A 24 43.15 41.75 3.66
C PRO A 24 41.78 41.09 3.39
N LEU A 25 41.83 39.80 3.10
CA LEU A 25 40.61 39.02 2.75
C LEU A 25 39.86 38.48 3.98
N ARG A 26 40.26 38.85 5.20
CA ARG A 26 39.61 38.33 6.43
C ARG A 26 38.27 38.99 6.75
N SER A 27 38.00 40.21 6.32
CA SER A 27 36.75 40.90 6.64
C SER A 27 35.59 40.54 5.72
N LEU A 28 35.85 40.15 4.46
CA LEU A 28 34.79 39.74 3.53
C LEU A 28 34.32 38.28 3.78
N LEU A 29 35.20 37.41 4.26
CA LEU A 29 34.80 36.00 4.56
C LEU A 29 33.88 35.92 5.79
N PHE A 30 34.10 36.83 6.80
CA PHE A 30 33.22 36.89 7.97
C PHE A 30 31.84 37.48 7.66
N LEU A 31 31.73 38.38 6.71
CA LEU A 31 30.44 38.94 6.29
C LEU A 31 29.61 37.94 5.48
N CYS A 32 30.22 37.16 4.60
CA CYS A 32 29.53 36.11 3.84
C CYS A 32 29.07 34.93 4.72
N VAL A 33 29.85 34.56 5.75
CA VAL A 33 29.46 33.52 6.70
C VAL A 33 28.35 34.00 7.63
N ALA A 34 28.39 35.27 8.06
CA ALA A 34 27.33 35.86 8.91
C ALA A 34 25.99 36.03 8.15
N VAL A 35 26.03 36.40 6.86
CA VAL A 35 24.82 36.51 6.03
C VAL A 35 24.25 35.11 5.67
N ALA A 36 25.12 34.11 5.47
CA ALA A 36 24.67 32.74 5.26
C ALA A 36 24.04 32.14 6.53
N CYS A 37 24.57 32.44 7.72
CA CYS A 37 23.99 31.98 8.99
C CYS A 37 22.67 32.66 9.33
N VAL A 38 22.45 33.93 8.94
CA VAL A 38 21.16 34.63 9.16
C VAL A 38 20.12 34.23 8.13
N ALA A 39 20.50 33.88 6.90
CA ALA A 39 19.58 33.35 5.89
C ALA A 39 19.08 31.95 6.21
N VAL A 40 19.87 31.11 6.89
CA VAL A 40 19.45 29.76 7.35
C VAL A 40 18.52 29.85 8.57
N ALA A 41 18.57 30.92 9.37
CA ALA A 41 17.68 31.13 10.51
C ALA A 41 16.32 31.77 10.15
N ALA A 42 16.13 32.23 8.91
CA ALA A 42 14.89 32.87 8.42
C ALA A 42 14.04 31.94 7.52
N TYR A 43 14.57 30.79 7.10
CA TYR A 43 13.75 29.70 6.57
C TYR A 43 13.17 28.98 7.78
N GLY A 44 11.86 29.19 8.01
CA GLY A 44 11.13 28.57 9.09
C GLY A 44 11.45 27.10 9.18
N GLN A 45 11.60 26.62 10.40
CA GLN A 45 11.71 25.22 10.74
C GLN A 45 10.54 24.49 10.06
N PHE A 46 10.80 23.89 8.88
CA PHE A 46 10.03 22.72 8.49
C PHE A 46 10.41 21.69 9.56
N GLU A 47 9.55 21.51 10.53
CA GLU A 47 9.58 20.31 11.33
C GLU A 47 9.50 19.15 10.35
N ALA A 48 10.59 18.40 10.24
CA ALA A 48 10.59 17.14 9.54
C ALA A 48 9.46 16.30 10.15
N PRO A 49 8.70 15.55 9.35
CA PRO A 49 7.70 14.63 9.90
C PRO A 49 8.37 13.79 10.98
N PRO A 50 7.66 13.46 12.08
CA PRO A 50 8.23 12.75 13.20
C PRO A 50 9.00 11.53 12.67
N GLU A 51 10.31 11.52 12.86
CA GLU A 51 11.17 10.47 12.35
C GLU A 51 10.69 9.14 12.92
N ALA A 52 10.40 8.18 12.05
CA ALA A 52 10.05 6.82 12.42
C ALA A 52 11.05 6.31 13.47
N THR A 53 10.58 5.95 14.66
CA THR A 53 11.45 5.55 15.76
C THR A 53 12.09 4.19 15.43
N PRO A 54 13.40 4.12 15.14
CA PRO A 54 14.04 2.88 14.73
C PRO A 54 14.14 1.90 15.90
N VAL A 55 13.74 0.65 15.69
CA VAL A 55 14.01 -0.47 16.57
C VAL A 55 15.33 -1.13 16.16
N THR A 56 15.52 -1.25 14.86
CA THR A 56 16.76 -1.62 14.17
C THR A 56 16.79 -0.88 12.84
N ASP A 57 17.89 -0.96 12.08
CA ASP A 57 17.98 -0.34 10.75
C ASP A 57 16.85 -0.76 9.79
N ALA A 58 16.30 -1.96 9.96
CA ALA A 58 15.26 -2.53 9.11
C ALA A 58 13.86 -2.51 9.73
N VAL A 59 13.72 -2.20 11.03
CA VAL A 59 12.44 -2.25 11.76
C VAL A 59 12.15 -0.91 12.41
N ARG A 60 10.98 -0.36 12.13
CA ARG A 60 10.57 0.97 12.60
C ARG A 60 9.13 0.92 13.12
N PHE A 61 8.89 1.71 14.16
CA PHE A 61 7.53 2.14 14.46
C PHE A 61 7.21 3.39 13.65
N GLU A 62 5.98 3.44 13.16
CA GLU A 62 5.49 4.56 12.37
C GLU A 62 4.09 4.97 12.85
N VAL A 63 3.83 6.26 12.80
CA VAL A 63 2.51 6.85 12.93
C VAL A 63 2.19 7.58 11.63
N SER A 64 1.01 7.33 11.06
CA SER A 64 0.67 7.79 9.72
C SER A 64 -0.59 8.65 9.75
N GLU A 65 -0.47 9.93 9.39
CA GLU A 65 -1.62 10.81 9.23
C GLU A 65 -2.49 10.38 8.04
N SER A 66 -1.91 9.75 7.01
CA SER A 66 -2.64 9.19 5.89
C SER A 66 -3.56 8.06 6.35
N LEU A 67 -3.02 7.07 7.10
CA LEU A 67 -3.82 6.00 7.68
C LEU A 67 -4.85 6.53 8.67
N PHE A 68 -4.46 7.47 9.54
CA PHE A 68 -5.38 8.11 10.48
C PHE A 68 -6.55 8.78 9.76
N THR A 69 -6.29 9.49 8.66
CA THR A 69 -7.33 10.12 7.84
C THR A 69 -8.27 9.09 7.22
N ALA A 70 -7.73 8.01 6.64
CA ALA A 70 -8.52 6.93 6.06
C ALA A 70 -9.42 6.25 7.12
N MET A 71 -8.85 5.97 8.30
CA MET A 71 -9.59 5.37 9.40
C MET A 71 -10.64 6.32 10.01
N ALA A 72 -10.35 7.62 10.13
CA ALA A 72 -11.31 8.62 10.57
C ALA A 72 -12.48 8.74 9.57
N LEU A 73 -12.18 8.71 8.27
CA LEU A 73 -13.16 8.74 7.19
C LEU A 73 -14.12 7.57 7.27
N ILE A 74 -13.64 6.33 7.32
CA ILE A 74 -14.52 5.16 7.37
C ILE A 74 -15.32 5.10 8.67
N ASN A 75 -14.74 5.54 9.80
CA ASN A 75 -15.47 5.69 11.06
C ASN A 75 -16.63 6.70 10.92
N ALA A 76 -16.46 7.80 10.18
CA ALA A 76 -17.52 8.76 9.89
C ALA A 76 -18.54 8.21 8.88
N ALA A 77 -18.11 7.35 7.97
CA ALA A 77 -18.96 6.74 6.95
C ALA A 77 -19.84 5.59 7.46
N GLY A 78 -19.54 5.04 8.63
CA GLY A 78 -20.37 3.99 9.25
C GLY A 78 -19.65 2.72 9.63
N TYR A 79 -18.30 2.68 9.59
CA TYR A 79 -17.55 1.60 10.19
C TYR A 79 -17.78 1.57 11.70
N ASP A 80 -18.41 0.53 12.20
CA ASP A 80 -18.95 0.46 13.56
C ASP A 80 -18.47 -0.77 14.36
N GLU A 81 -17.43 -1.47 13.89
CA GLU A 81 -16.96 -2.67 14.56
C GLU A 81 -16.50 -2.36 15.98
N ASP A 82 -17.05 -3.08 16.94
CA ASP A 82 -16.73 -2.99 18.37
C ASP A 82 -16.72 -1.56 18.97
N LEU A 83 -17.55 -0.65 18.48
CA LEU A 83 -17.59 0.74 18.94
C LEU A 83 -17.82 0.90 20.45
N THR A 84 -18.55 -0.02 21.06
CA THR A 84 -18.89 0.01 22.48
C THR A 84 -17.90 -0.75 23.36
N SER A 85 -16.88 -1.34 22.77
CA SER A 85 -15.87 -2.08 23.53
C SER A 85 -15.12 -1.17 24.50
N PRO A 86 -14.96 -1.55 25.76
CA PRO A 86 -14.15 -0.81 26.72
C PRO A 86 -12.65 -0.83 26.37
N SER A 87 -12.25 -1.72 25.47
CA SER A 87 -10.87 -1.83 24.97
C SER A 87 -10.56 -0.88 23.80
N ASN A 88 -11.55 -0.08 23.34
CA ASN A 88 -11.28 0.95 22.32
C ASN A 88 -10.31 2.00 22.88
N HIS A 89 -9.38 2.42 22.03
CA HIS A 89 -8.56 3.59 22.36
C HIS A 89 -9.46 4.83 22.52
N PRO A 90 -9.28 5.67 23.56
CA PRO A 90 -10.13 6.84 23.79
C PRO A 90 -10.21 7.79 22.59
N ALA A 91 -9.13 7.92 21.82
CA ALA A 91 -9.06 8.74 20.62
C ALA A 91 -10.13 8.35 19.58
N ARG A 92 -10.49 7.07 19.45
CA ARG A 92 -11.48 6.60 18.46
C ARG A 92 -12.84 7.28 18.67
N ASN A 93 -13.35 7.23 19.88
CA ASN A 93 -14.65 7.83 20.20
C ASN A 93 -14.58 9.36 20.16
N TRP A 94 -13.48 9.94 20.66
CA TRP A 94 -13.30 11.39 20.64
C TRP A 94 -13.26 11.95 19.22
N VAL A 95 -12.49 11.36 18.31
CA VAL A 95 -12.41 11.77 16.90
C VAL A 95 -13.78 11.67 16.21
N ARG A 96 -14.51 10.57 16.44
CA ARG A 96 -15.88 10.40 15.91
C ARG A 96 -16.82 11.51 16.39
N GLN A 97 -16.77 11.87 17.67
CA GLN A 97 -17.58 12.95 18.23
C GLN A 97 -17.22 14.31 17.63
N GLN A 98 -15.91 14.60 17.47
CA GLN A 98 -15.45 15.84 16.86
C GLN A 98 -15.92 15.99 15.40
N ILE A 99 -15.82 14.92 14.62
CA ILE A 99 -16.28 14.90 13.22
C ILE A 99 -17.81 15.04 13.16
N ALA A 100 -18.55 14.31 13.99
CA ALA A 100 -20.00 14.41 14.04
C ALA A 100 -20.48 15.82 14.43
N ALA A 101 -19.80 16.48 15.36
CA ALA A 101 -20.11 17.85 15.76
C ALA A 101 -19.85 18.88 14.64
N LYS A 102 -18.84 18.67 13.82
CA LYS A 102 -18.53 19.52 12.64
C LYS A 102 -19.49 19.27 11.47
N ASN A 103 -20.05 18.05 11.39
CA ASN A 103 -20.96 17.60 10.35
C ASN A 103 -20.50 17.99 8.92
N PRO A 104 -19.31 17.55 8.48
CA PRO A 104 -18.77 17.97 7.18
C PRO A 104 -19.68 17.47 6.05
N PRO A 105 -19.96 18.28 5.03
CA PRO A 105 -20.87 17.94 3.92
C PRO A 105 -20.51 16.64 3.21
N ILE A 106 -19.22 16.38 3.03
CA ILE A 106 -18.71 15.19 2.34
C ILE A 106 -19.13 13.87 2.99
N VAL A 107 -19.52 13.86 4.29
CA VAL A 107 -19.89 12.62 5.01
C VAL A 107 -21.10 11.93 4.39
N ALA A 108 -22.01 12.67 3.75
CA ALA A 108 -23.16 12.08 3.05
C ALA A 108 -22.68 11.19 1.87
N ASP A 109 -21.78 11.71 1.04
CA ASP A 109 -21.21 11.00 -0.10
C ASP A 109 -20.33 9.83 0.35
N LEU A 110 -19.57 10.03 1.43
CA LEU A 110 -18.75 8.98 2.03
C LEU A 110 -19.56 7.79 2.53
N LYS A 111 -20.72 8.01 3.11
CA LYS A 111 -21.63 6.92 3.53
C LYS A 111 -22.09 6.09 2.35
N GLN A 112 -22.37 6.73 1.23
CA GLN A 112 -22.74 6.03 0.01
C GLN A 112 -21.53 5.27 -0.56
N PHE A 113 -20.38 5.94 -0.71
CA PHE A 113 -19.15 5.30 -1.16
C PHE A 113 -18.78 4.07 -0.30
N TYR A 114 -18.80 4.21 1.02
CA TYR A 114 -18.50 3.11 1.94
C TYR A 114 -19.49 1.95 1.79
N LYS A 115 -20.79 2.24 1.57
CA LYS A 115 -21.81 1.24 1.33
C LYS A 115 -21.60 0.48 0.02
N ASP A 116 -21.17 1.17 -1.01
CA ASP A 116 -20.97 0.60 -2.35
C ASP A 116 -19.70 -0.29 -2.40
N HIS A 117 -18.74 -0.04 -1.49
CA HIS A 117 -17.47 -0.79 -1.40
C HIS A 117 -17.42 -1.76 -0.21
N ARG A 118 -18.59 -2.23 0.27
CA ARG A 118 -18.68 -3.26 1.32
C ARG A 118 -18.10 -4.58 0.84
N ARG A 119 -17.44 -5.31 1.78
CA ARG A 119 -16.89 -6.65 1.52
C ARG A 119 -17.65 -7.73 2.27
N ASP A 120 -17.39 -9.00 1.96
CA ASP A 120 -18.08 -10.16 2.52
C ASP A 120 -17.88 -10.29 4.04
N ASN A 121 -16.77 -9.81 4.56
CA ASN A 121 -16.51 -9.76 5.99
C ASN A 121 -15.84 -8.44 6.39
N TRP A 122 -15.96 -8.09 7.66
CA TRP A 122 -15.46 -6.82 8.17
C TRP A 122 -13.93 -6.69 8.10
N GLN A 123 -13.19 -7.81 8.18
CA GLN A 123 -11.73 -7.77 8.06
C GLN A 123 -11.33 -7.38 6.63
N GLN A 124 -11.91 -8.01 5.62
CA GLN A 124 -11.64 -7.65 4.22
C GLN A 124 -12.10 -6.23 3.90
N GLU A 125 -13.24 -5.81 4.47
CA GLU A 125 -13.74 -4.45 4.33
C GLU A 125 -12.76 -3.44 4.92
N LEU A 126 -12.26 -3.67 6.13
CA LEU A 126 -11.27 -2.80 6.77
C LEU A 126 -9.94 -2.82 6.02
N SER A 127 -9.50 -4.00 5.60
CA SER A 127 -8.22 -4.23 4.91
C SER A 127 -8.00 -3.33 3.71
N GLN A 128 -9.01 -3.14 2.86
CA GLN A 128 -8.88 -2.30 1.66
C GLN A 128 -8.55 -0.84 2.01
N TYR A 129 -9.17 -0.30 3.06
CA TYR A 129 -8.94 1.09 3.50
C TYR A 129 -7.60 1.24 4.23
N VAL A 130 -7.22 0.25 5.03
CA VAL A 130 -5.90 0.18 5.65
C VAL A 130 -4.82 0.13 4.58
N SER A 131 -4.96 -0.76 3.60
CA SER A 131 -4.03 -0.86 2.47
C SER A 131 -3.91 0.47 1.74
N PHE A 132 -5.03 1.13 1.45
CA PHE A 132 -5.03 2.42 0.76
C PHE A 132 -4.31 3.50 1.58
N GLY A 133 -4.58 3.59 2.88
CA GLY A 133 -3.92 4.54 3.78
C GLY A 133 -2.41 4.33 3.89
N LEU A 134 -1.93 3.07 3.79
CA LEU A 134 -0.50 2.74 3.85
C LEU A 134 0.25 3.05 2.54
N VAL A 135 -0.43 3.01 1.40
CA VAL A 135 0.18 3.23 0.08
C VAL A 135 -0.17 4.58 -0.53
N THR A 136 -0.50 5.54 0.32
CA THR A 136 -0.82 6.91 -0.07
C THR A 136 0.14 7.87 0.64
N ASP A 137 0.66 8.88 -0.05
CA ASP A 137 1.39 9.96 0.59
C ASP A 137 0.45 10.73 1.56
N GLY A 138 1.02 11.51 2.42
CA GLY A 138 0.22 12.23 3.42
C GLY A 138 -0.57 13.40 2.84
N PRO A 139 -1.28 14.13 3.74
CA PRO A 139 -1.94 15.37 3.38
C PRO A 139 -0.95 16.40 2.81
N PRO A 140 -1.43 17.33 1.98
CA PRO A 140 -2.83 17.49 1.59
C PRO A 140 -3.23 16.70 0.35
N GLU A 141 -2.30 16.09 -0.38
CA GLU A 141 -2.54 15.52 -1.71
C GLU A 141 -3.09 14.10 -1.69
N PHE A 142 -2.68 13.25 -0.75
CA PHE A 142 -3.06 11.83 -0.67
C PHE A 142 -2.88 11.09 -1.98
N ASN A 143 -1.75 11.32 -2.68
CA ASN A 143 -1.48 10.62 -3.94
C ASN A 143 -1.09 9.17 -3.67
N PRO A 144 -1.58 8.20 -4.46
CA PRO A 144 -1.08 6.84 -4.42
C PRO A 144 0.43 6.78 -4.65
N LEU A 145 1.15 5.99 -3.85
CA LEU A 145 2.61 5.80 -3.97
C LEU A 145 2.98 4.93 -5.18
N PHE A 146 2.03 4.15 -5.67
CA PHE A 146 2.17 3.28 -6.85
C PHE A 146 1.29 3.76 -7.99
N VAL A 147 1.65 3.41 -9.22
CA VAL A 147 0.73 3.55 -10.35
C VAL A 147 -0.47 2.62 -10.16
N TRP A 148 -1.64 2.99 -10.67
CA TRP A 148 -2.89 2.29 -10.33
C TRP A 148 -2.82 0.78 -10.56
N ASN A 149 -2.22 0.33 -11.66
CA ASN A 149 -2.09 -1.10 -11.97
C ASN A 149 -1.14 -1.87 -11.04
N GLU A 150 -0.32 -1.15 -10.27
CA GLU A 150 0.62 -1.70 -9.28
C GLU A 150 0.11 -1.49 -7.85
N MET A 151 -1.05 -0.85 -7.69
CA MET A 151 -1.70 -0.72 -6.39
C MET A 151 -2.06 -2.10 -5.83
N PRO A 152 -2.09 -2.26 -4.50
CA PRO A 152 -2.49 -3.51 -3.88
C PRO A 152 -3.83 -4.02 -4.41
N PRO A 153 -4.00 -5.32 -4.65
CA PRO A 153 -5.22 -5.88 -5.24
C PRO A 153 -6.49 -5.53 -4.47
N ASP A 154 -6.42 -5.44 -3.15
CA ASP A 154 -7.54 -5.10 -2.29
C ASP A 154 -7.95 -3.63 -2.36
N THR A 155 -7.12 -2.75 -2.94
CA THR A 155 -7.42 -1.34 -3.17
C THR A 155 -7.97 -1.04 -4.56
N GLN A 156 -7.96 -2.00 -5.47
CA GLN A 156 -8.31 -1.78 -6.89
C GLN A 156 -9.74 -1.23 -7.07
N GLU A 157 -10.67 -1.65 -6.22
CA GLU A 157 -12.05 -1.16 -6.25
C GLU A 157 -12.23 0.23 -5.60
N LEU A 158 -11.22 0.73 -4.87
CA LEU A 158 -11.27 2.05 -4.23
C LEU A 158 -10.77 3.20 -5.14
N ARG A 159 -10.88 3.05 -6.44
CA ARG A 159 -10.44 4.08 -7.38
C ARG A 159 -11.16 5.41 -7.12
N GLY A 160 -10.39 6.48 -6.92
CA GLY A 160 -10.95 7.80 -6.60
C GLY A 160 -11.04 8.09 -5.09
N PHE A 161 -10.73 7.12 -4.23
CA PHE A 161 -10.78 7.30 -2.79
C PHE A 161 -9.83 8.40 -2.28
N GLU A 162 -8.72 8.64 -2.99
CA GLU A 162 -7.80 9.75 -2.72
C GLU A 162 -8.47 11.13 -2.78
N ALA A 163 -9.46 11.29 -3.64
CA ALA A 163 -10.24 12.54 -3.71
C ALA A 163 -11.12 12.73 -2.47
N TYR A 164 -11.72 11.64 -1.98
CA TYR A 164 -12.47 11.66 -0.74
C TYR A 164 -11.58 11.96 0.47
N LEU A 165 -10.37 11.39 0.52
CA LEU A 165 -9.40 11.67 1.59
C LEU A 165 -9.05 13.16 1.64
N ARG A 166 -8.75 13.78 0.50
CA ARG A 166 -8.46 15.23 0.41
C ARG A 166 -9.60 16.10 0.91
N LEU A 167 -10.80 15.86 0.39
CA LEU A 167 -11.97 16.66 0.77
C LEU A 167 -12.32 16.46 2.24
N PHE A 168 -12.30 15.22 2.70
CA PHE A 168 -12.58 14.91 4.09
C PHE A 168 -11.55 15.52 5.05
N HIS A 169 -10.26 15.42 4.72
CA HIS A 169 -9.19 16.03 5.50
C HIS A 169 -9.39 17.52 5.67
N ALA A 170 -9.75 18.22 4.59
CA ALA A 170 -10.00 19.66 4.60
C ALA A 170 -11.28 20.03 5.37
N GLU A 171 -12.43 19.41 5.03
CA GLU A 171 -13.75 19.77 5.59
C GLU A 171 -13.89 19.36 7.06
N ALA A 172 -13.43 18.18 7.44
CA ALA A 172 -13.44 17.72 8.82
C ALA A 172 -12.27 18.28 9.65
N LYS A 173 -11.33 19.03 9.02
CA LYS A 173 -10.14 19.59 9.64
C LYS A 173 -9.32 18.51 10.37
N ILE A 174 -9.03 17.43 9.67
CA ILE A 174 -8.35 16.27 10.25
C ILE A 174 -6.98 16.61 10.81
N GLY A 175 -6.22 17.49 10.15
CA GLY A 175 -4.91 17.94 10.67
C GLY A 175 -4.98 18.64 12.04
N GLU A 176 -6.14 19.26 12.42
CA GLU A 176 -6.34 19.77 13.78
C GLU A 176 -6.55 18.61 14.78
N LEU A 177 -7.29 17.58 14.38
CA LEU A 177 -7.54 16.38 15.21
C LEU A 177 -6.26 15.56 15.35
N TRP A 178 -5.49 15.43 14.28
CA TRP A 178 -4.20 14.74 14.26
C TRP A 178 -3.24 15.35 15.28
N ARG A 179 -3.05 16.66 15.27
CA ARG A 179 -2.18 17.36 16.23
C ARG A 179 -2.53 17.11 17.71
N VAL A 180 -3.79 16.80 18.01
CA VAL A 180 -4.23 16.43 19.37
C VAL A 180 -3.98 14.96 19.69
N VAL A 181 -4.09 14.08 18.68
CA VAL A 181 -3.98 12.63 18.85
C VAL A 181 -2.53 12.15 18.74
N GLU A 182 -1.74 12.72 17.84
CA GLU A 182 -0.36 12.32 17.57
C GLU A 182 0.51 12.21 18.83
N PRO A 183 0.50 13.16 19.79
CA PRO A 183 1.28 13.02 21.01
C PRO A 183 0.92 11.83 21.88
N GLN A 184 -0.28 11.25 21.70
CA GLN A 184 -0.74 10.09 22.45
C GLN A 184 -0.05 8.78 22.01
N PHE A 185 0.59 8.76 20.84
CA PHE A 185 1.36 7.60 20.38
C PHE A 185 2.68 7.43 21.15
N GLU A 186 3.30 8.50 21.63
CA GLU A 186 4.60 8.42 22.29
C GLU A 186 4.62 7.50 23.50
N PRO A 187 3.69 7.57 24.47
CA PRO A 187 3.65 6.63 25.59
C PRO A 187 3.40 5.18 25.15
N LEU A 188 2.63 4.96 24.07
CA LEU A 188 2.42 3.63 23.50
C LEU A 188 3.72 3.08 22.90
N LEU A 189 4.43 3.89 22.14
CA LEU A 189 5.73 3.53 21.54
C LEU A 189 6.75 3.16 22.62
N ARG A 190 6.87 3.96 23.67
CA ARG A 190 7.76 3.66 24.82
C ARG A 190 7.45 2.31 25.48
N THR A 191 6.18 1.93 25.54
CA THR A 191 5.73 0.68 26.14
C THR A 191 5.98 -0.52 25.24
N TYR A 192 5.77 -0.37 23.93
CA TYR A 192 5.80 -1.48 22.97
C TYR A 192 7.19 -1.75 22.40
N GLN A 193 8.00 -0.71 22.23
CA GLN A 193 9.32 -0.81 21.60
C GLN A 193 10.24 -1.86 22.26
N PRO A 194 10.37 -1.96 23.60
CA PRO A 194 11.22 -2.98 24.20
C PRO A 194 10.77 -4.41 23.92
N GLN A 195 9.47 -4.68 23.92
CA GLN A 195 8.90 -6.00 23.65
C GLN A 195 9.13 -6.42 22.20
N VAL A 196 8.97 -5.46 21.27
CA VAL A 196 9.23 -5.69 19.84
C VAL A 196 10.73 -5.92 19.61
N ALA A 197 11.60 -5.11 20.22
CA ALA A 197 13.05 -5.25 20.08
C ALA A 197 13.53 -6.63 20.57
N ASP A 198 13.06 -7.11 21.72
CA ASP A 198 13.35 -8.45 22.25
C ASP A 198 12.88 -9.55 21.29
N THR A 199 11.65 -9.41 20.77
CA THR A 199 11.07 -10.36 19.81
C THR A 199 11.89 -10.45 18.51
N ILE A 200 12.30 -9.31 17.96
CA ILE A 200 13.14 -9.22 16.76
C ILE A 200 14.50 -9.85 17.00
N LEU A 201 15.13 -9.55 18.13
CA LEU A 201 16.43 -10.13 18.50
C LEU A 201 16.34 -11.66 18.61
N LYS A 202 15.32 -12.18 19.29
CA LYS A 202 15.08 -13.62 19.41
C LYS A 202 14.85 -14.29 18.06
N ALA A 203 14.03 -13.70 17.21
CA ALA A 203 13.75 -14.24 15.87
C ALA A 203 15.00 -14.28 14.98
N ASN A 204 15.76 -13.18 14.93
CA ASN A 204 17.00 -13.13 14.16
C ASN A 204 18.06 -14.10 14.72
N SER A 205 18.20 -14.20 16.03
CA SER A 205 19.13 -15.12 16.69
C SER A 205 18.77 -16.57 16.40
N TYR A 206 17.50 -16.95 16.52
CA TYR A 206 17.03 -18.30 16.25
C TYR A 206 17.25 -18.69 14.78
N LEU A 207 16.89 -17.81 13.86
CA LEU A 207 17.05 -18.03 12.41
C LEU A 207 18.49 -17.82 11.92
N ARG A 208 19.37 -17.31 12.79
CA ARG A 208 20.77 -16.93 12.50
C ARG A 208 20.86 -15.90 11.37
N ASN A 209 19.88 -14.99 11.33
CA ASN A 209 19.92 -13.88 10.39
C ASN A 209 20.87 -12.79 10.86
N PRO A 210 21.66 -12.17 9.96
CA PRO A 210 22.46 -11.01 10.32
C PRO A 210 21.54 -9.85 10.73
N THR A 211 21.85 -9.20 11.84
CA THR A 211 21.09 -8.06 12.36
C THR A 211 21.42 -6.74 11.63
N SER A 212 22.58 -6.67 10.97
CA SER A 212 22.96 -5.53 10.13
C SER A 212 22.72 -5.90 8.67
N GLY A 213 21.70 -5.29 8.07
CA GLY A 213 21.26 -5.71 6.75
C GLY A 213 21.60 -4.74 5.64
N THR A 214 22.16 -5.25 4.59
CA THR A 214 22.18 -4.68 3.25
C THR A 214 20.86 -4.93 2.50
N THR A 215 19.81 -5.44 3.18
CA THR A 215 18.53 -5.68 2.55
C THR A 215 17.76 -4.37 2.44
N ARG A 216 17.33 -4.03 1.23
CA ARG A 216 16.45 -2.88 0.97
C ARG A 216 15.03 -3.07 1.53
N ARG A 217 14.77 -4.18 2.22
CA ARG A 217 13.45 -4.51 2.79
C ARG A 217 13.29 -3.88 4.16
N THR A 218 12.14 -3.28 4.40
CA THR A 218 11.77 -2.66 5.67
C THR A 218 10.59 -3.38 6.30
N PHE A 219 10.53 -3.37 7.63
CA PHE A 219 9.40 -3.85 8.41
C PHE A 219 8.90 -2.70 9.28
N GLN A 220 7.67 -2.28 9.05
CA GLN A 220 7.09 -1.11 9.70
C GLN A 220 5.92 -1.54 10.58
N ILE A 221 5.93 -1.09 11.83
CA ILE A 221 4.84 -1.32 12.77
C ILE A 221 4.08 -0.01 12.89
N VAL A 222 2.89 0.03 12.30
CA VAL A 222 2.05 1.23 12.24
C VAL A 222 0.97 1.13 13.31
N LEU A 223 0.88 2.15 14.16
CA LEU A 223 -0.14 2.20 15.20
C LEU A 223 -1.41 2.89 14.66
N ASP A 224 -2.55 2.21 14.77
CA ASP A 224 -3.86 2.74 14.43
C ASP A 224 -4.76 2.81 15.68
N VAL A 225 -4.99 4.00 16.19
CA VAL A 225 -5.84 4.25 17.37
C VAL A 225 -7.32 4.35 17.04
N LEU A 226 -7.69 4.27 15.75
CA LEU A 226 -9.07 4.42 15.28
C LEU A 226 -9.71 3.09 14.83
N GLY A 227 -8.93 2.01 14.78
CA GLY A 227 -9.40 0.67 14.46
C GLY A 227 -10.16 -0.01 15.60
N ALA A 228 -10.74 -1.18 15.31
CA ALA A 228 -11.35 -2.03 16.31
C ALA A 228 -10.30 -2.63 17.27
N PRO A 229 -10.63 -2.87 18.53
CA PRO A 229 -9.71 -3.48 19.49
C PRO A 229 -9.19 -4.83 19.01
N ASN A 230 -7.95 -5.14 19.36
CA ASN A 230 -7.26 -6.39 18.96
C ASN A 230 -7.11 -6.58 17.44
N HIS A 231 -7.33 -5.53 16.66
CA HIS A 231 -7.08 -5.60 15.23
C HIS A 231 -5.55 -5.54 14.99
N VAL A 232 -5.05 -6.57 14.29
CA VAL A 232 -3.68 -6.62 13.78
C VAL A 232 -3.75 -7.09 12.35
N GLU A 233 -3.19 -6.31 11.46
CA GLU A 233 -3.19 -6.56 10.04
C GLU A 233 -1.78 -6.52 9.47
N THR A 234 -1.46 -7.45 8.57
CA THR A 234 -0.16 -7.52 7.92
C THR A 234 -0.30 -7.25 6.44
N ARG A 235 0.61 -6.44 5.90
CA ARG A 235 0.69 -6.11 4.47
C ARG A 235 2.14 -6.18 4.01
N ALA A 236 2.32 -6.56 2.75
CA ALA A 236 3.62 -6.52 2.10
C ALA A 236 3.46 -5.96 0.69
N TYR A 237 4.16 -4.88 0.42
CA TYR A 237 4.17 -4.20 -0.88
C TYR A 237 5.62 -4.00 -1.31
N ASP A 238 6.03 -4.66 -2.40
CA ASP A 238 7.41 -4.65 -2.88
C ASP A 238 8.41 -4.99 -1.76
N ASN A 239 9.21 -4.03 -1.34
CA ASN A 239 10.22 -4.19 -0.29
C ASN A 239 9.76 -3.74 1.11
N MET A 240 8.52 -3.31 1.25
CA MET A 240 7.94 -2.82 2.49
C MET A 240 6.98 -3.85 3.08
N ALA A 241 7.19 -4.22 4.33
CA ALA A 241 6.25 -5.01 5.11
C ALA A 241 5.69 -4.15 6.24
N PHE A 242 4.38 -4.18 6.40
CA PHE A 242 3.65 -3.42 7.39
C PHE A 242 2.92 -4.35 8.35
N VAL A 243 2.91 -3.98 9.61
CA VAL A 243 2.02 -4.53 10.62
C VAL A 243 1.25 -3.38 11.23
N VAL A 244 -0.03 -3.28 10.92
CA VAL A 244 -0.92 -2.29 11.53
C VAL A 244 -1.48 -2.87 12.80
N VAL A 245 -1.31 -2.16 13.90
CA VAL A 245 -1.73 -2.60 15.24
C VAL A 245 -2.65 -1.57 15.86
N THR A 246 -3.85 -1.99 16.22
CA THR A 246 -4.72 -1.18 17.09
C THR A 246 -4.30 -1.40 18.54
N PRO A 247 -3.83 -0.35 19.25
CA PRO A 247 -3.38 -0.45 20.61
C PRO A 247 -4.50 -0.93 21.55
N THR A 248 -4.14 -1.87 22.43
CA THR A 248 -4.97 -2.39 23.51
C THR A 248 -4.14 -2.41 24.81
N PRO A 249 -4.77 -2.58 26.00
CA PRO A 249 -4.02 -2.69 27.25
C PRO A 249 -2.91 -3.75 27.21
N GLU A 250 -3.15 -4.87 26.52
CA GLU A 250 -2.14 -5.88 26.23
C GLU A 250 -1.71 -5.76 24.77
N PHE A 251 -0.42 -5.43 24.57
CA PHE A 251 0.13 -5.36 23.22
C PHE A 251 0.10 -6.75 22.56
N PRO A 252 -0.41 -6.89 21.33
CA PRO A 252 -0.56 -8.19 20.65
C PRO A 252 0.78 -8.70 20.09
N ILE A 253 1.79 -8.83 20.96
CA ILE A 253 3.17 -9.17 20.59
C ILE A 253 3.26 -10.50 19.82
N GLU A 254 2.41 -11.47 20.11
CA GLU A 254 2.39 -12.75 19.42
C GLU A 254 2.05 -12.58 17.92
N ARG A 255 1.11 -11.70 17.59
CA ARG A 255 0.76 -11.41 16.19
C ARG A 255 1.87 -10.66 15.48
N VAL A 256 2.48 -9.67 16.13
CA VAL A 256 3.64 -8.94 15.60
C VAL A 256 4.82 -9.90 15.37
N LYS A 257 5.05 -10.84 16.28
CA LYS A 257 6.05 -11.89 16.13
C LYS A 257 5.82 -12.76 14.90
N LEU A 258 4.59 -13.25 14.72
CA LEU A 258 4.25 -14.06 13.53
C LEU A 258 4.44 -13.24 12.25
N ALA A 259 4.00 -11.98 12.22
CA ALA A 259 4.20 -11.09 11.07
C ALA A 259 5.68 -10.87 10.76
N TYR A 260 6.51 -10.66 11.78
CA TYR A 260 7.95 -10.51 11.59
C TYR A 260 8.62 -11.80 11.11
N LEU A 261 8.18 -12.96 11.62
CA LEU A 261 8.65 -14.26 11.12
C LEU A 261 8.25 -14.47 9.65
N HIS A 262 7.03 -14.10 9.25
CA HIS A 262 6.63 -14.09 7.84
C HIS A 262 7.54 -13.18 7.00
N TYR A 263 7.81 -11.96 7.44
CA TYR A 263 8.75 -11.06 6.77
C TYR A 263 10.14 -11.70 6.53
N LEU A 264 10.63 -12.52 7.46
CA LEU A 264 11.93 -13.19 7.35
C LEU A 264 11.87 -14.49 6.52
N ILE A 265 10.81 -15.28 6.66
CA ILE A 265 10.71 -16.65 6.18
C ILE A 265 10.08 -16.73 4.78
N ASP A 266 9.05 -15.92 4.47
CA ASP A 266 8.36 -15.98 3.19
C ASP A 266 9.31 -15.90 1.99
N PRO A 267 10.29 -14.98 1.94
CA PRO A 267 11.22 -14.91 0.81
C PRO A 267 12.10 -16.15 0.67
N VAL A 268 12.37 -16.83 1.79
CA VAL A 268 13.14 -18.07 1.77
C VAL A 268 12.30 -19.18 1.14
N VAL A 269 11.06 -19.34 1.59
CA VAL A 269 10.13 -20.36 1.08
C VAL A 269 9.84 -20.14 -0.40
N TYR A 270 9.49 -18.92 -0.79
CA TYR A 270 9.19 -18.60 -2.20
C TYR A 270 10.38 -18.80 -3.14
N ARG A 271 11.61 -18.59 -2.66
CA ARG A 271 12.82 -18.87 -3.42
C ARG A 271 12.95 -20.34 -3.84
N TYR A 272 12.53 -21.25 -2.97
CA TYR A 272 12.64 -22.70 -3.18
C TYR A 272 11.31 -23.36 -3.57
N ARG A 273 10.27 -22.58 -3.95
CA ARG A 273 8.93 -23.12 -4.22
C ARG A 273 8.91 -24.28 -5.21
N GLU A 274 9.73 -24.22 -6.24
CA GLU A 274 9.79 -25.26 -7.27
C GLU A 274 10.32 -26.61 -6.73
N SER A 275 11.23 -26.57 -5.74
CA SER A 275 11.85 -27.78 -5.17
C SER A 275 10.87 -28.64 -4.37
N PHE A 276 9.77 -28.08 -3.90
CA PHE A 276 8.79 -28.82 -3.10
C PHE A 276 7.39 -28.90 -3.72
N GLU A 277 7.16 -28.33 -4.90
CA GLU A 277 5.86 -28.38 -5.57
C GLU A 277 5.38 -29.83 -5.82
N THR A 278 6.28 -30.77 -6.05
CA THR A 278 5.97 -32.21 -6.18
C THR A 278 5.36 -32.84 -4.92
N LYS A 279 5.47 -32.14 -3.77
CA LYS A 279 4.93 -32.59 -2.47
C LYS A 279 3.57 -31.97 -2.16
N ARG A 280 2.98 -31.24 -3.10
CA ARG A 280 1.72 -30.49 -2.94
C ARG A 280 0.53 -31.34 -2.47
N ALA A 281 0.52 -32.63 -2.75
CA ALA A 281 -0.56 -33.54 -2.33
C ALA A 281 -0.86 -33.47 -0.81
N VAL A 282 0.09 -33.07 0.04
CA VAL A 282 -0.14 -32.88 1.48
C VAL A 282 -1.11 -31.72 1.76
N MET A 283 -1.20 -30.75 0.85
CA MET A 283 -2.11 -29.60 0.96
C MET A 283 -3.58 -30.02 0.89
N ASP A 284 -3.91 -31.15 0.26
CA ASP A 284 -5.30 -31.60 0.10
C ASP A 284 -6.00 -31.76 1.46
N PHE A 285 -5.27 -32.12 2.51
CA PHE A 285 -5.83 -32.18 3.87
C PHE A 285 -6.25 -30.79 4.39
N ALA A 286 -5.52 -29.73 4.04
CA ALA A 286 -5.83 -28.37 4.45
C ALA A 286 -7.13 -27.84 3.81
N LEU A 287 -7.54 -28.39 2.66
CA LEU A 287 -8.81 -28.00 2.00
C LEU A 287 -10.02 -28.21 2.92
N GLY A 288 -9.98 -29.26 3.76
CA GLY A 288 -11.03 -29.58 4.72
C GLY A 288 -11.06 -28.73 5.98
N ALA A 289 -10.09 -27.83 6.21
CA ALA A 289 -9.99 -27.04 7.42
C ALA A 289 -10.91 -25.78 7.37
N PRO A 290 -11.97 -25.70 8.22
CA PRO A 290 -12.94 -24.59 8.14
C PRO A 290 -12.37 -23.24 8.52
N MET A 291 -11.36 -23.21 9.42
CA MET A 291 -10.75 -21.97 9.90
C MET A 291 -9.65 -21.42 9.00
N LEU A 292 -9.12 -22.25 8.09
CA LEU A 292 -8.05 -21.85 7.20
C LEU A 292 -8.58 -20.95 6.08
N SER A 293 -7.98 -19.79 5.87
CA SER A 293 -8.42 -18.87 4.82
C SER A 293 -8.11 -19.44 3.43
N GLN A 294 -8.90 -19.00 2.45
CA GLN A 294 -8.85 -19.51 1.08
C GLN A 294 -7.46 -19.37 0.43
N GLY A 295 -6.75 -18.26 0.69
CA GLY A 295 -5.41 -18.05 0.16
C GLY A 295 -4.42 -19.15 0.53
N TYR A 296 -4.48 -19.69 1.76
CA TYR A 296 -3.66 -20.83 2.17
C TYR A 296 -4.08 -22.15 1.52
N LYS A 297 -5.33 -22.27 1.08
CA LYS A 297 -5.86 -23.43 0.37
C LYS A 297 -5.53 -23.44 -1.12
N GLU A 298 -5.15 -22.30 -1.67
CA GLU A 298 -4.85 -22.12 -3.09
C GLU A 298 -3.34 -22.07 -3.37
N ASP A 299 -2.55 -21.48 -2.46
CA ASP A 299 -1.10 -21.32 -2.60
C ASP A 299 -0.34 -22.24 -1.63
N PHE A 300 0.28 -23.30 -2.18
CA PHE A 300 1.05 -24.25 -1.38
C PHE A 300 2.29 -23.61 -0.73
N ALA A 301 2.96 -22.69 -1.40
CA ALA A 301 4.13 -22.00 -0.83
C ALA A 301 3.72 -21.13 0.35
N LEU A 302 2.56 -20.46 0.25
CA LEU A 302 2.00 -19.67 1.34
C LEU A 302 1.65 -20.56 2.55
N LEU A 303 1.05 -21.74 2.33
CA LEU A 303 0.77 -22.70 3.39
C LEU A 303 2.05 -23.24 4.04
N VAL A 304 3.05 -23.61 3.24
CA VAL A 304 4.37 -24.06 3.72
C VAL A 304 5.01 -22.99 4.60
N SER A 305 5.02 -21.75 4.13
CA SER A 305 5.56 -20.61 4.91
C SER A 305 4.83 -20.44 6.24
N ALA A 306 3.52 -20.41 6.23
CA ALA A 306 2.72 -20.24 7.43
C ALA A 306 2.90 -21.37 8.45
N CYS A 307 3.07 -22.62 7.99
CA CYS A 307 3.39 -23.76 8.84
C CYS A 307 4.78 -23.64 9.46
N LEU A 308 5.79 -23.26 8.67
CA LEU A 308 7.15 -23.05 9.18
C LEU A 308 7.22 -21.90 10.17
N VAL A 309 6.57 -20.79 9.91
CA VAL A 309 6.47 -19.63 10.82
C VAL A 309 5.93 -20.05 12.18
N ARG A 310 4.85 -20.83 12.22
CA ARG A 310 4.25 -21.33 13.48
C ARG A 310 5.16 -22.30 14.21
N ALA A 311 5.83 -23.17 13.49
CA ALA A 311 6.80 -24.10 14.06
C ALA A 311 8.00 -23.35 14.69
N VAL A 312 8.55 -22.35 13.98
CA VAL A 312 9.60 -21.48 14.49
C VAL A 312 9.13 -20.72 15.74
N ALA A 313 7.95 -20.10 15.69
CA ALA A 313 7.37 -19.38 16.81
C ALA A 313 7.20 -20.26 18.06
N ALA A 314 6.84 -21.54 17.88
CA ALA A 314 6.71 -22.49 18.99
C ALA A 314 8.08 -22.91 19.56
N ARG A 315 9.15 -22.90 18.73
CA ARG A 315 10.48 -23.36 19.18
C ARG A 315 11.39 -22.27 19.73
N MET A 316 11.30 -21.06 19.18
CA MET A 316 12.20 -19.97 19.56
C MET A 316 11.99 -19.44 20.98
N GLU A 317 10.84 -19.70 21.57
CA GLU A 317 10.51 -19.24 22.92
C GLU A 317 10.92 -20.26 24.00
N PRO A 318 11.48 -19.78 25.12
CA PRO A 318 11.77 -20.63 26.26
C PRO A 318 10.48 -21.00 27.00
N MET A 319 9.86 -22.12 26.60
CA MET A 319 8.65 -22.64 27.25
C MET A 319 8.73 -24.16 27.41
N PRO A 320 7.93 -24.73 28.35
CA PRO A 320 7.84 -26.18 28.54
C PRO A 320 7.44 -26.91 27.26
N THR A 321 8.00 -28.11 27.04
CA THR A 321 7.72 -28.93 25.86
C THR A 321 6.23 -29.16 25.62
N ALA A 322 5.46 -29.40 26.68
CA ALA A 322 4.01 -29.59 26.59
C ALA A 322 3.29 -28.36 26.00
N GLN A 323 3.70 -27.15 26.37
CA GLN A 323 3.13 -25.92 25.80
C GLN A 323 3.52 -25.73 24.34
N ARG A 324 4.76 -26.07 23.95
CA ARG A 324 5.18 -26.06 22.54
C ARG A 324 4.36 -27.01 21.70
N GLN A 325 4.16 -28.24 22.21
CA GLN A 325 3.34 -29.25 21.53
C GLN A 325 1.88 -28.82 21.41
N ALA A 326 1.32 -28.19 22.45
CA ALA A 326 -0.03 -27.64 22.39
C ALA A 326 -0.18 -26.59 21.29
N ARG A 327 0.78 -25.65 21.16
CA ARG A 327 0.78 -24.66 20.06
C ARG A 327 0.86 -25.30 18.66
N VAL A 328 1.67 -26.36 18.53
CA VAL A 328 1.78 -27.11 17.26
C VAL A 328 0.48 -27.83 16.95
N GLN A 329 -0.16 -28.43 17.95
CA GLN A 329 -1.45 -29.10 17.80
C GLN A 329 -2.56 -28.10 17.48
N ASP A 330 -2.60 -26.93 18.15
CA ASP A 330 -3.51 -25.84 17.85
C ASP A 330 -3.41 -25.40 16.38
N ALA A 331 -2.17 -25.21 15.90
CA ALA A 331 -1.94 -24.83 14.50
C ALA A 331 -2.39 -25.93 13.50
N LEU A 332 -2.15 -27.20 13.83
CA LEU A 332 -2.61 -28.32 13.04
C LEU A 332 -4.15 -28.36 12.92
N GLU A 333 -4.85 -28.19 14.05
CA GLU A 333 -6.31 -28.16 14.11
C GLU A 333 -6.92 -26.96 13.38
N GLU A 334 -6.18 -25.84 13.26
CA GLU A 334 -6.55 -24.67 12.47
C GLU A 334 -6.36 -24.89 10.95
N GLY A 335 -5.65 -25.97 10.54
CA GLY A 335 -5.41 -26.31 9.15
C GLY A 335 -3.98 -26.09 8.65
N PHE A 336 -3.05 -25.66 9.51
CA PHE A 336 -1.62 -25.52 9.16
C PHE A 336 -0.92 -26.89 9.25
N VAL A 337 -1.30 -27.76 8.32
CA VAL A 337 -1.05 -29.21 8.35
C VAL A 337 0.42 -29.61 8.40
N LEU A 338 1.35 -28.79 7.91
CA LEU A 338 2.79 -29.07 7.95
C LEU A 338 3.51 -28.53 9.18
N THR A 339 2.81 -27.90 10.12
CA THR A 339 3.42 -27.39 11.35
C THR A 339 4.12 -28.48 12.17
N PRO A 340 3.55 -29.68 12.39
CA PRO A 340 4.23 -30.76 13.09
C PRO A 340 5.50 -31.22 12.39
N PHE A 341 5.49 -31.36 11.07
CA PHE A 341 6.69 -31.70 10.29
C PHE A 341 7.81 -30.69 10.52
N PHE A 342 7.53 -29.40 10.35
CA PHE A 342 8.54 -28.37 10.55
C PHE A 342 9.03 -28.30 12.00
N TYR A 343 8.15 -28.50 12.97
CA TYR A 343 8.54 -28.52 14.37
C TYR A 343 9.55 -29.65 14.68
N GLU A 344 9.39 -30.83 14.07
CA GLU A 344 10.33 -31.95 14.16
C GLU A 344 11.63 -31.64 13.38
N ALA A 345 11.53 -31.14 12.15
CA ALA A 345 12.67 -30.84 11.30
C ALA A 345 13.59 -29.75 11.86
N LEU A 346 13.02 -28.78 12.56
CA LEU A 346 13.80 -27.72 13.23
C LEU A 346 14.74 -28.24 14.33
N VAL A 347 14.54 -29.46 14.87
CA VAL A 347 15.50 -30.11 15.79
C VAL A 347 16.86 -30.33 15.14
N ALA A 348 16.87 -30.70 13.87
CA ALA A 348 18.10 -30.85 13.09
C ALA A 348 18.72 -29.48 12.75
N PHE A 349 17.88 -28.51 12.38
CA PHE A 349 18.32 -27.12 12.17
C PHE A 349 19.03 -26.54 13.39
N GLU A 350 18.53 -26.76 14.60
CA GLU A 350 19.13 -26.25 15.83
C GLU A 350 20.53 -26.78 16.10
N LYS A 351 20.87 -27.96 15.60
CA LYS A 351 22.15 -28.64 15.82
C LYS A 351 23.26 -28.26 14.82
N GLN A 352 22.92 -27.58 13.73
CA GLN A 352 23.88 -27.20 12.69
C GLN A 352 24.02 -25.66 12.63
N PRO A 353 25.15 -25.10 12.14
CA PRO A 353 25.43 -23.66 12.23
C PRO A 353 24.82 -22.81 11.11
N ALA A 354 24.31 -23.41 10.02
CA ALA A 354 23.84 -22.66 8.87
C ALA A 354 22.60 -21.81 9.19
N ASN A 355 22.47 -20.67 8.51
CA ASN A 355 21.27 -19.85 8.53
C ASN A 355 20.11 -20.58 7.86
N LEU A 356 18.87 -20.32 8.30
CA LEU A 356 17.66 -20.94 7.74
C LEU A 356 17.58 -20.78 6.20
N ARG A 357 18.00 -19.65 5.66
CA ARG A 357 18.03 -19.38 4.21
C ARG A 357 18.77 -20.41 3.40
N TYR A 358 19.82 -21.00 3.97
CA TYR A 358 20.64 -22.02 3.30
C TYR A 358 20.23 -23.43 3.69
N TYR A 359 19.64 -23.61 4.87
CA TYR A 359 19.23 -24.94 5.36
C TYR A 359 17.81 -25.34 4.92
N PHE A 360 16.98 -24.39 4.51
CA PHE A 360 15.57 -24.64 4.19
C PHE A 360 15.38 -25.69 3.09
N GLU A 361 16.23 -25.69 2.06
CA GLU A 361 16.15 -26.65 0.96
C GLU A 361 16.35 -28.09 1.44
N GLU A 362 17.34 -28.33 2.31
CA GLU A 362 17.58 -29.62 2.95
C GLU A 362 16.40 -30.02 3.85
N MET A 363 15.92 -29.04 4.63
CA MET A 363 14.76 -29.26 5.51
C MET A 363 13.53 -29.72 4.73
N ILE A 364 13.14 -28.99 3.68
CA ILE A 364 11.94 -29.32 2.90
C ILE A 364 12.12 -30.58 2.05
N ALA A 365 13.34 -30.90 1.63
CA ALA A 365 13.65 -32.15 0.94
C ALA A 365 13.35 -33.37 1.82
N SER A 366 13.54 -33.26 3.14
CA SER A 366 13.27 -34.33 4.11
C SER A 366 11.77 -34.59 4.36
N LEU A 367 10.86 -33.79 3.77
CA LEU A 367 9.41 -33.98 3.89
C LEU A 367 9.00 -35.30 3.17
N ASP A 368 8.55 -36.26 3.97
CA ASP A 368 8.00 -37.52 3.49
C ASP A 368 6.47 -37.45 3.40
N VAL A 369 5.96 -37.37 2.19
CA VAL A 369 4.52 -37.24 1.91
C VAL A 369 3.71 -38.43 2.46
N TYR A 370 4.25 -39.65 2.42
CA TYR A 370 3.55 -40.80 2.94
C TYR A 370 3.43 -40.79 4.46
N LYS A 371 4.50 -40.39 5.14
CA LYS A 371 4.50 -40.20 6.60
C LYS A 371 3.50 -39.12 7.02
N GLU A 372 3.49 -37.98 6.31
CA GLU A 372 2.56 -36.88 6.65
C GLU A 372 1.11 -37.26 6.29
N ASN A 373 0.85 -37.93 5.19
CA ASN A 373 -0.49 -38.45 4.89
C ASN A 373 -0.99 -39.39 5.98
N ALA A 374 -0.14 -40.27 6.49
CA ALA A 374 -0.51 -41.16 7.59
C ALA A 374 -0.82 -40.38 8.88
N ARG A 375 -0.04 -39.30 9.18
CA ARG A 375 -0.28 -38.43 10.35
C ARG A 375 -1.59 -37.66 10.22
N LEU A 376 -1.92 -37.17 9.02
CA LEU A 376 -3.05 -36.29 8.78
C LEU A 376 -4.39 -37.00 8.58
N LYS A 377 -4.36 -38.31 8.38
CA LYS A 377 -5.55 -39.11 8.07
C LYS A 377 -6.67 -38.95 9.11
N ASP A 378 -6.33 -38.86 10.38
CA ASP A 378 -7.29 -38.80 11.48
C ASP A 378 -7.35 -37.42 12.15
N VAL A 379 -6.83 -36.39 11.50
CA VAL A 379 -6.84 -35.01 12.05
C VAL A 379 -8.26 -34.47 12.06
N GLN A 380 -8.66 -33.99 13.24
CA GLN A 380 -9.92 -33.25 13.42
C GLN A 380 -9.61 -31.76 13.42
N PHE A 381 -10.16 -31.05 12.43
CA PHE A 381 -10.03 -29.60 12.37
C PHE A 381 -11.03 -28.92 13.30
N ARG A 382 -10.63 -27.77 13.86
CA ARG A 382 -11.55 -26.92 14.62
C ARG A 382 -12.64 -26.38 13.72
N GLU A 383 -13.87 -26.38 14.21
CA GLU A 383 -14.97 -25.71 13.53
C GLU A 383 -14.76 -24.21 13.55
N ALA A 384 -15.10 -23.57 12.43
CA ALA A 384 -15.11 -22.11 12.37
C ALA A 384 -16.11 -21.60 13.43
N ARG A 385 -15.64 -20.72 14.34
CA ARG A 385 -16.60 -19.97 15.17
C ARG A 385 -17.53 -19.24 14.22
N GLN A 386 -18.85 -19.41 14.41
CA GLN A 386 -19.83 -18.63 13.65
C GLN A 386 -19.54 -17.16 13.92
N GLY A 387 -18.86 -16.52 13.00
CA GLY A 387 -18.71 -15.07 13.01
C GLY A 387 -20.09 -14.42 12.89
N ARG A 388 -20.21 -13.22 13.40
CA ARG A 388 -21.40 -12.38 13.20
C ARG A 388 -21.80 -12.45 11.73
N LEU A 389 -23.03 -12.94 11.46
CA LEU A 389 -23.56 -13.10 10.11
C LEU A 389 -23.35 -11.79 9.32
N VAL A 390 -22.68 -11.91 8.22
CA VAL A 390 -22.48 -10.84 7.26
C VAL A 390 -23.84 -10.34 6.82
N ARG A 391 -24.04 -9.02 6.86
CA ARG A 391 -25.17 -8.42 6.15
C ARG A 391 -25.04 -8.81 4.68
N GLU A 392 -26.09 -9.41 4.12
CA GLU A 392 -26.11 -9.73 2.70
C GLU A 392 -25.64 -8.53 1.88
N ARG A 393 -24.55 -8.75 1.13
CA ARG A 393 -24.12 -7.81 0.11
C ARG A 393 -25.25 -7.69 -0.89
N LYS A 394 -25.93 -6.55 -0.94
CA LYS A 394 -26.58 -6.20 -2.19
C LYS A 394 -25.45 -6.04 -3.20
N VAL A 395 -25.27 -7.03 -4.03
CA VAL A 395 -24.53 -6.88 -5.27
C VAL A 395 -25.21 -5.71 -5.95
N VAL A 396 -24.52 -4.57 -6.02
CA VAL A 396 -24.93 -3.50 -6.92
C VAL A 396 -24.71 -4.11 -8.30
N GLU A 397 -25.78 -4.63 -8.88
CA GLU A 397 -25.68 -5.08 -10.25
C GLU A 397 -25.28 -3.87 -11.07
N LEU A 398 -24.10 -3.94 -11.67
CA LEU A 398 -23.68 -2.95 -12.64
C LEU A 398 -24.83 -2.79 -13.66
N SER A 399 -25.18 -1.57 -13.92
CA SER A 399 -26.16 -1.30 -14.98
C SER A 399 -25.65 -1.88 -16.30
N ASP A 400 -26.54 -2.20 -17.22
CA ASP A 400 -26.14 -2.74 -18.52
C ASP A 400 -25.17 -1.80 -19.25
N ALA A 401 -25.30 -0.49 -19.03
CA ALA A 401 -24.38 0.51 -19.57
C ALA A 401 -22.98 0.43 -18.91
N GLU A 402 -22.86 0.14 -17.62
CA GLU A 402 -21.57 -0.05 -16.94
C GLU A 402 -20.89 -1.33 -17.40
N LYS A 403 -21.62 -2.44 -17.52
CA LYS A 403 -21.10 -3.71 -18.07
C LYS A 403 -20.59 -3.53 -19.50
N MET A 404 -21.38 -2.83 -20.33
CA MET A 404 -20.98 -2.52 -21.71
C MET A 404 -19.73 -1.63 -21.77
N LEU A 405 -19.56 -0.70 -20.83
CA LEU A 405 -18.39 0.16 -20.75
C LEU A 405 -17.14 -0.64 -20.36
N GLU A 406 -17.25 -1.55 -19.37
CA GLU A 406 -16.16 -2.45 -19.00
C GLU A 406 -15.76 -3.36 -20.18
N GLU A 407 -16.74 -3.89 -20.91
CA GLU A 407 -16.47 -4.69 -22.10
C GLU A 407 -15.76 -3.87 -23.19
N ALA A 408 -16.20 -2.64 -23.43
CA ALA A 408 -15.55 -1.75 -24.39
C ALA A 408 -14.10 -1.43 -24.01
N GLU A 409 -13.83 -1.20 -22.73
CA GLU A 409 -12.50 -0.98 -22.20
C GLU A 409 -11.62 -2.24 -22.33
N ALA A 410 -12.14 -3.43 -21.98
CA ALA A 410 -11.43 -4.69 -22.18
C ALA A 410 -11.09 -4.95 -23.66
N LEU A 411 -12.02 -4.67 -24.58
CA LEU A 411 -11.76 -4.76 -26.02
C LEU A 411 -10.65 -3.81 -26.47
N LEU A 412 -10.64 -2.58 -25.95
CA LEU A 412 -9.64 -1.57 -26.32
C LEU A 412 -8.24 -1.89 -25.75
N TYR A 413 -8.14 -2.23 -24.46
CA TYR A 413 -6.85 -2.31 -23.76
C TYR A 413 -6.25 -3.71 -23.72
N GLU A 414 -7.09 -4.74 -23.53
CA GLU A 414 -6.63 -6.11 -23.34
C GLU A 414 -6.65 -6.90 -24.65
N LYS A 415 -7.81 -6.96 -25.31
CA LYS A 415 -8.02 -7.78 -26.53
C LYS A 415 -7.57 -7.08 -27.81
N LYS A 416 -7.41 -5.74 -27.79
CA LYS A 416 -7.06 -4.89 -28.95
C LYS A 416 -8.03 -5.06 -30.13
N ASP A 417 -9.29 -5.40 -29.83
CA ASP A 417 -10.38 -5.40 -30.80
C ASP A 417 -10.96 -4.00 -30.95
N TYR A 418 -10.27 -3.18 -31.75
CA TYR A 418 -10.65 -1.77 -31.97
C TYR A 418 -12.02 -1.59 -32.65
N PRO A 419 -12.42 -2.42 -33.65
CA PRO A 419 -13.75 -2.37 -34.20
C PRO A 419 -14.85 -2.65 -33.20
N GLY A 420 -14.72 -3.71 -32.38
CA GLY A 420 -15.67 -4.07 -31.32
C GLY A 420 -15.77 -2.97 -30.26
N ALA A 421 -14.62 -2.50 -29.76
CA ALA A 421 -14.58 -1.39 -28.80
C ALA A 421 -15.30 -0.13 -29.33
N ARG A 422 -15.06 0.22 -30.59
CA ARG A 422 -15.69 1.39 -31.25
C ARG A 422 -17.21 1.28 -31.31
N GLN A 423 -17.73 0.09 -31.62
CA GLN A 423 -19.17 -0.15 -31.66
C GLN A 423 -19.81 0.07 -30.29
N LEU A 424 -19.24 -0.50 -29.23
CA LEU A 424 -19.76 -0.36 -27.88
C LEU A 424 -19.66 1.09 -27.38
N TYR A 425 -18.54 1.77 -27.60
CA TYR A 425 -18.41 3.18 -27.22
C TYR A 425 -19.39 4.09 -27.95
N ARG A 426 -19.69 3.85 -29.23
CA ARG A 426 -20.73 4.59 -29.93
C ARG A 426 -22.10 4.39 -29.32
N GLN A 427 -22.48 3.15 -29.04
CA GLN A 427 -23.76 2.85 -28.40
C GLN A 427 -23.89 3.55 -27.04
N LEU A 428 -22.81 3.54 -26.24
CA LEU A 428 -22.78 4.20 -24.95
C LEU A 428 -22.82 5.73 -25.06
N SER A 429 -22.12 6.32 -26.00
CA SER A 429 -22.10 7.77 -26.19
C SER A 429 -23.45 8.33 -26.61
N GLU A 430 -24.26 7.53 -27.34
CA GLU A 430 -25.58 7.92 -27.85
C GLU A 430 -26.72 7.58 -26.86
N ASN A 431 -26.66 6.44 -26.19
CA ASN A 431 -27.81 5.85 -25.51
C ASN A 431 -27.69 5.78 -23.97
N ALA A 432 -26.50 5.97 -23.38
CA ALA A 432 -26.37 5.91 -21.94
C ALA A 432 -27.06 7.10 -21.27
N GLN A 433 -27.88 6.81 -20.24
CA GLN A 433 -28.53 7.88 -19.47
C GLN A 433 -27.56 8.56 -18.49
N ASN A 434 -26.50 7.88 -18.09
CA ASN A 434 -25.48 8.40 -17.18
C ASN A 434 -24.45 9.21 -17.96
N ARG A 435 -24.36 10.51 -17.68
CA ARG A 435 -23.44 11.45 -18.37
C ARG A 435 -21.99 11.10 -18.15
N SER A 436 -21.61 10.54 -17.00
CA SER A 436 -20.22 10.09 -16.76
C SER A 436 -19.84 8.91 -17.67
N ILE A 437 -20.77 7.97 -17.90
CA ILE A 437 -20.57 6.86 -18.85
C ILE A 437 -20.43 7.39 -20.28
N GLN A 438 -21.27 8.36 -20.68
CA GLN A 438 -21.14 9.02 -21.99
C GLN A 438 -19.78 9.70 -22.15
N SER A 439 -19.31 10.40 -21.11
CA SER A 439 -18.00 11.03 -21.10
C SER A 439 -16.87 10.01 -21.34
N ARG A 440 -16.87 8.89 -20.59
CA ARG A 440 -15.89 7.81 -20.78
C ARG A 440 -15.98 7.17 -22.16
N ALA A 441 -17.17 7.03 -22.69
CA ALA A 441 -17.38 6.50 -24.05
C ALA A 441 -16.78 7.44 -25.12
N TYR A 442 -17.03 8.75 -25.03
CA TYR A 442 -16.40 9.72 -25.91
C TYR A 442 -14.88 9.74 -25.77
N PHE A 443 -14.36 9.62 -24.55
CA PHE A 443 -12.92 9.47 -24.34
C PHE A 443 -12.35 8.24 -25.02
N GLY A 444 -13.02 7.09 -24.94
CA GLY A 444 -12.65 5.86 -25.65
C GLY A 444 -12.64 6.04 -27.18
N LEU A 445 -13.67 6.71 -27.73
CA LEU A 445 -13.72 7.05 -29.17
C LEU A 445 -12.59 7.98 -29.58
N GLY A 446 -12.26 8.98 -28.75
CA GLY A 446 -11.13 9.88 -28.97
C GLY A 446 -9.80 9.11 -29.04
N ARG A 447 -9.57 8.17 -28.15
CA ARG A 447 -8.38 7.31 -28.16
C ARG A 447 -8.30 6.42 -29.40
N LEU A 448 -9.41 5.83 -29.82
CA LEU A 448 -9.47 5.05 -31.07
C LEU A 448 -9.18 5.92 -32.28
N SER A 449 -9.67 7.16 -32.30
CA SER A 449 -9.38 8.11 -33.41
C SER A 449 -7.91 8.51 -33.45
N VAL A 450 -7.24 8.62 -32.30
CA VAL A 450 -5.77 8.82 -32.24
C VAL A 450 -5.04 7.62 -32.87
N LEU A 451 -5.46 6.39 -32.51
CA LEU A 451 -4.86 5.16 -33.08
C LEU A 451 -5.07 5.09 -34.63
N ASP A 452 -6.23 5.56 -35.14
CA ASP A 452 -6.54 5.61 -36.55
C ASP A 452 -5.90 6.81 -37.27
N ARG A 453 -5.12 7.63 -36.59
CA ARG A 453 -4.49 8.84 -37.13
C ARG A 453 -5.49 9.85 -37.67
N GLN A 454 -6.63 10.00 -37.00
CA GLN A 454 -7.70 10.97 -37.33
C GLN A 454 -7.71 12.08 -36.25
N PRO A 455 -6.78 13.05 -36.31
CA PRO A 455 -6.61 14.03 -35.24
C PRO A 455 -7.83 14.93 -35.03
N ASP A 456 -8.51 15.35 -36.11
CA ASP A 456 -9.66 16.24 -35.99
C ASP A 456 -10.83 15.56 -35.29
N LEU A 457 -11.09 14.30 -35.61
CA LEU A 457 -12.12 13.50 -34.99
C LEU A 457 -11.76 13.18 -33.50
N ALA A 458 -10.47 12.96 -33.22
CA ALA A 458 -10.00 12.77 -31.85
C ALA A 458 -10.24 14.03 -31.01
N ILE A 459 -9.96 15.21 -31.55
CA ILE A 459 -10.21 16.49 -30.87
C ILE A 459 -11.70 16.64 -30.56
N GLU A 460 -12.58 16.38 -31.54
CA GLU A 460 -14.03 16.44 -31.32
C GLU A 460 -14.47 15.52 -30.17
N PHE A 461 -14.04 14.28 -30.18
CA PHE A 461 -14.43 13.33 -29.14
C PHE A 461 -13.87 13.67 -27.77
N PHE A 462 -12.63 14.13 -27.64
CA PHE A 462 -12.11 14.58 -26.35
C PHE A 462 -12.81 15.84 -25.84
N GLN A 463 -13.22 16.76 -26.74
CA GLN A 463 -14.04 17.90 -26.33
C GLN A 463 -15.42 17.47 -25.85
N ARG A 464 -16.06 16.54 -26.56
CA ARG A 464 -17.34 15.94 -26.12
C ARG A 464 -17.19 15.25 -24.76
N ALA A 465 -16.11 14.50 -24.52
CA ALA A 465 -15.88 13.88 -23.24
C ALA A 465 -15.87 14.92 -22.10
N LEU A 466 -15.32 16.11 -22.31
CA LEU A 466 -15.32 17.18 -21.32
C LEU A 466 -16.70 17.84 -21.09
N GLU A 467 -17.66 17.73 -22.03
CA GLU A 467 -19.01 18.29 -21.91
C GLU A 467 -19.95 17.42 -21.04
N PHE A 468 -19.65 16.14 -20.87
CA PHE A 468 -20.53 15.15 -20.25
C PHE A 468 -20.15 14.79 -18.81
N ASN A 469 -19.84 15.74 -17.97
CA ASN A 469 -19.51 15.53 -16.54
C ASN A 469 -18.46 14.41 -16.35
N PRO A 470 -17.24 14.61 -16.86
CA PRO A 470 -16.17 13.62 -16.76
C PRO A 470 -15.78 13.34 -15.29
N ASP A 471 -15.42 12.10 -15.03
CA ASP A 471 -14.63 11.80 -13.84
C ASP A 471 -13.23 12.46 -13.94
N PRO A 472 -12.53 12.66 -12.79
CA PRO A 472 -11.24 13.36 -12.81
C PRO A 472 -10.18 12.75 -13.74
N ALA A 473 -10.15 11.43 -13.88
CA ALA A 473 -9.20 10.75 -14.75
C ALA A 473 -9.54 11.01 -16.23
N THR A 474 -10.81 10.87 -16.60
CA THR A 474 -11.30 11.14 -17.95
C THR A 474 -11.09 12.62 -18.32
N GLU A 475 -11.33 13.55 -17.41
CA GLU A 475 -11.08 14.98 -17.63
C GLU A 475 -9.60 15.26 -17.89
N ALA A 476 -8.74 14.81 -16.97
CA ALA A 476 -7.31 15.04 -17.05
C ALA A 476 -6.71 14.50 -18.36
N TRP A 477 -7.01 13.24 -18.68
CA TRP A 477 -6.48 12.61 -19.88
C TRP A 477 -7.06 13.21 -21.17
N SER A 478 -8.34 13.60 -21.20
CA SER A 478 -8.91 14.32 -22.35
C SER A 478 -8.15 15.63 -22.61
N ARG A 479 -7.88 16.41 -21.56
CA ARG A 479 -7.09 17.65 -21.67
C ARG A 479 -5.65 17.39 -22.11
N ILE A 480 -5.01 16.32 -21.61
CA ILE A 480 -3.65 15.94 -22.02
C ILE A 480 -3.61 15.57 -23.51
N TYR A 481 -4.58 14.78 -23.99
CA TYR A 481 -4.64 14.44 -25.41
C TYR A 481 -4.93 15.66 -26.29
N LEU A 482 -5.83 16.55 -25.89
CA LEU A 482 -6.06 17.82 -26.58
C LEU A 482 -4.80 18.68 -26.64
N GLY A 483 -4.03 18.74 -25.54
CA GLY A 483 -2.75 19.43 -25.50
C GLY A 483 -1.74 18.83 -26.48
N ARG A 484 -1.62 17.50 -26.53
CA ARG A 484 -0.74 16.80 -27.48
C ARG A 484 -1.15 17.00 -28.93
N LEU A 485 -2.45 16.96 -29.21
CA LEU A 485 -2.99 17.19 -30.56
C LEU A 485 -2.76 18.63 -31.01
N ALA A 486 -2.97 19.61 -30.13
CA ALA A 486 -2.66 21.00 -30.40
C ALA A 486 -1.16 21.23 -30.68
N ASP A 487 -0.29 20.55 -29.92
CA ASP A 487 1.16 20.62 -30.16
C ASP A 487 1.58 20.02 -31.50
N ILE A 488 0.94 18.91 -31.93
CA ILE A 488 1.14 18.30 -33.26
C ILE A 488 0.64 19.23 -34.37
N GLN A 489 -0.43 19.99 -34.13
CA GLN A 489 -0.99 20.96 -35.07
C GLN A 489 -0.25 22.31 -35.07
N GLU A 490 0.91 22.39 -34.41
CA GLU A 490 1.73 23.60 -34.29
C GLU A 490 0.98 24.77 -33.63
N GLN A 491 0.12 24.47 -32.62
CA GLN A 491 -0.64 25.45 -31.85
C GLN A 491 -0.18 25.45 -30.39
N PRO A 492 1.07 25.89 -30.11
CA PRO A 492 1.67 25.73 -28.78
C PRO A 492 0.94 26.51 -27.68
N GLU A 493 0.27 27.63 -27.99
CA GLU A 493 -0.52 28.39 -27.01
C GLU A 493 -1.72 27.56 -26.52
N LYS A 494 -2.42 26.89 -27.44
CA LYS A 494 -3.53 25.99 -27.06
C LYS A 494 -3.02 24.76 -26.31
N ALA A 495 -1.89 24.21 -26.74
CA ALA A 495 -1.26 23.10 -26.03
C ALA A 495 -0.96 23.46 -24.57
N VAL A 496 -0.34 24.61 -24.33
CA VAL A 496 -0.07 25.13 -22.98
C VAL A 496 -1.35 25.31 -22.16
N GLN A 497 -2.43 25.82 -22.78
CA GLN A 497 -3.72 25.98 -22.09
C GLN A 497 -4.29 24.65 -21.63
N HIS A 498 -4.28 23.62 -22.49
CA HIS A 498 -4.80 22.30 -22.19
C HIS A 498 -3.97 21.59 -21.11
N PHE A 499 -2.63 21.60 -21.19
CA PHE A 499 -1.80 21.00 -20.18
C PHE A 499 -1.92 21.69 -18.80
N ARG A 500 -2.02 23.03 -18.78
CA ARG A 500 -2.29 23.76 -17.54
C ARG A 500 -3.67 23.44 -16.96
N ALA A 501 -4.66 23.27 -17.81
CA ALA A 501 -6.00 22.89 -17.37
C ALA A 501 -6.01 21.44 -16.83
N ALA A 502 -5.27 20.52 -17.44
CA ALA A 502 -5.10 19.16 -16.92
C ALA A 502 -4.48 19.16 -15.52
N LEU A 503 -3.44 19.98 -15.29
CA LEU A 503 -2.77 20.09 -13.97
C LEU A 503 -3.65 20.70 -12.86
N LYS A 504 -4.78 21.30 -13.22
CA LYS A 504 -5.75 21.88 -12.26
C LYS A 504 -6.86 20.91 -11.89
N VAL A 505 -6.95 19.75 -12.54
CA VAL A 505 -8.01 18.77 -12.26
C VAL A 505 -7.81 18.20 -10.84
N PRO A 506 -8.80 18.28 -9.96
CA PRO A 506 -8.73 17.66 -8.65
C PRO A 506 -8.59 16.14 -8.79
N GLY A 507 -7.74 15.51 -8.00
CA GLY A 507 -7.56 14.06 -8.08
C GLY A 507 -6.65 13.57 -9.22
N LEU A 508 -5.80 14.44 -9.74
CA LEU A 508 -4.88 14.10 -10.82
C LEU A 508 -3.89 13.00 -10.39
N THR A 509 -3.85 11.88 -11.10
CA THR A 509 -2.87 10.82 -10.87
C THR A 509 -1.45 11.31 -11.18
N ARG A 510 -0.44 10.76 -10.50
CA ARG A 510 0.98 11.09 -10.76
C ARG A 510 1.33 10.92 -12.24
N GLN A 511 0.87 9.84 -12.87
CA GLN A 511 1.11 9.58 -14.29
C GLN A 511 0.52 10.68 -15.19
N ALA A 512 -0.72 11.13 -14.92
CA ALA A 512 -1.35 12.20 -15.67
C ALA A 512 -0.65 13.55 -15.38
N ALA A 513 -0.25 13.81 -14.12
CA ALA A 513 0.50 15.01 -13.75
C ALA A 513 1.85 15.07 -14.48
N ASP A 514 2.59 13.98 -14.50
CA ASP A 514 3.89 13.91 -15.18
C ASP A 514 3.73 14.06 -16.70
N ALA A 515 2.72 13.41 -17.29
CA ALA A 515 2.41 13.57 -18.72
C ALA A 515 2.03 15.02 -19.08
N ALA A 516 1.24 15.67 -18.21
CA ALA A 516 0.84 17.07 -18.42
C ALA A 516 2.01 18.03 -18.22
N ARG A 517 2.89 17.82 -17.21
CA ARG A 517 4.09 18.62 -16.99
C ARG A 517 5.07 18.51 -18.17
N GLN A 518 5.34 17.29 -18.61
CA GLN A 518 6.21 17.04 -19.75
C GLN A 518 5.68 17.70 -21.02
N GLY A 519 4.38 17.55 -21.31
CA GLY A 519 3.76 18.21 -22.45
C GLY A 519 3.80 19.74 -22.35
N LEU A 520 3.56 20.29 -21.16
CA LEU A 520 3.63 21.73 -20.89
C LEU A 520 5.03 22.28 -21.15
N GLU A 521 6.06 21.60 -20.66
CA GLU A 521 7.46 22.00 -20.87
C GLU A 521 7.83 22.00 -22.35
N GLN A 522 7.41 20.97 -23.09
CA GLN A 522 7.66 20.89 -24.55
C GLN A 522 6.95 22.00 -25.32
N ALA A 523 5.68 22.25 -25.02
CA ALA A 523 4.92 23.31 -25.66
C ALA A 523 5.46 24.71 -25.34
N GLN A 524 5.93 24.94 -24.11
CA GLN A 524 6.56 26.21 -23.71
C GLN A 524 7.90 26.46 -24.42
N LYS A 525 8.71 25.41 -24.66
CA LYS A 525 9.96 25.54 -25.44
C LYS A 525 9.72 25.91 -26.91
N ARG A 526 8.57 25.58 -27.47
CA ARG A 526 8.19 25.97 -28.85
C ARG A 526 7.64 27.39 -28.93
N LEU A 527 7.28 28.01 -27.82
CA LEU A 527 6.85 29.40 -27.74
C LEU A 527 8.03 30.40 -27.61
N GLN A 528 9.20 29.87 -27.22
CA GLN A 528 10.46 30.62 -27.13
C GLN A 528 11.21 30.64 -28.48
#